data_f8e9813690076bd96d8b006e015b3463
#
_entry.id   f8e9813690076bd96d8b006e015b3463
#
_cell.length_a   1.000
_cell.length_b   1.000
_cell.length_c   1.000
_cell.angle_alpha   90.00
_cell.angle_beta   90.00
_cell.angle_gamma   90.00
#
_symmetry.space_group_name_H-M   'P 1'
#
loop_
_entity.id
_entity.type
_entity.pdbx_description
1 polymer ?
#
loop_
_entity_poly.entity_id
_entity_poly.type
_entity_poly.pdbx_seq_one_letter_code
_entity_poly.pdbx_strand_id
1 'polypeptide(L)'
;GDDILYTLASRNKITGKNQSDTVVGTIMSNEGVVEALSMLGIRFLRADVGDKFISRELVKNDLNLGAEPSGHIIQREFSESGDANIALIQTLSALQELDTTISEIKNKIEYKPLGLKNFNVSDVEIVESENFIESIEKLKKNYPEARISVRKSGTERKIRAMVEAETEKEKDSILKKIESLIT
;
A
#
# COMPACT_ATOMS: atom_id res chain seq x y z
N GLY A 1 -3.03 -8.25 -2.96
CA GLY A 1 -1.57 -8.11 -3.00
C GLY A 1 -0.95 -8.05 -1.61
N ASP A 2 -1.51 -7.24 -0.73
CA ASP A 2 -0.99 -7.07 0.64
C ASP A 2 -0.98 -8.39 1.43
N ASP A 3 -2.03 -9.22 1.34
CA ASP A 3 -2.04 -10.57 1.98
C ASP A 3 -0.90 -11.45 1.46
N ILE A 4 -0.65 -11.40 0.14
CA ILE A 4 0.41 -12.20 -0.48
C ILE A 4 1.79 -11.69 -0.03
N LEU A 5 1.98 -10.37 -0.01
CA LEU A 5 3.22 -9.77 0.47
C LEU A 5 3.53 -10.21 1.90
N TYR A 6 2.52 -10.11 2.80
CA TYR A 6 2.66 -10.55 4.18
C TYR A 6 3.00 -12.05 4.28
N THR A 7 2.31 -12.90 3.51
CA THR A 7 2.54 -14.35 3.50
C THR A 7 3.97 -14.68 3.09
N LEU A 8 4.43 -14.13 1.97
CA LEU A 8 5.77 -14.37 1.46
C LEU A 8 6.86 -13.84 2.39
N ALA A 9 6.65 -12.62 2.93
CA ALA A 9 7.57 -12.02 3.88
C ALA A 9 7.68 -12.82 5.19
N SER A 10 6.54 -13.28 5.72
CA SER A 10 6.48 -14.12 6.92
C SER A 10 7.23 -15.44 6.72
N ARG A 11 6.98 -16.15 5.59
CA ARG A 11 7.69 -17.36 5.23
C ARG A 11 9.20 -17.12 5.17
N ASN A 12 9.62 -16.07 4.46
CA ASN A 12 11.03 -15.75 4.30
C ASN A 12 11.71 -15.46 5.63
N LYS A 13 11.04 -14.75 6.53
CA LYS A 13 11.53 -14.45 7.90
C LYS A 13 11.69 -15.73 8.73
N ILE A 14 10.68 -16.59 8.75
CA ILE A 14 10.66 -17.81 9.56
C ILE A 14 11.68 -18.85 9.05
N THR A 15 11.80 -19.00 7.74
CA THR A 15 12.69 -20.00 7.12
C THR A 15 14.13 -19.51 6.93
N GLY A 16 14.40 -18.24 7.19
CA GLY A 16 15.72 -17.62 6.94
C GLY A 16 16.11 -17.57 5.47
N LYS A 17 15.15 -17.71 4.55
CA LYS A 17 15.39 -17.73 3.09
C LYS A 17 15.79 -16.37 2.52
N ASN A 18 15.55 -15.28 3.26
CA ASN A 18 15.89 -13.93 2.81
C ASN A 18 16.92 -13.28 3.72
N GLN A 19 17.94 -12.67 3.12
CA GLN A 19 18.97 -11.93 3.86
C GLN A 19 18.49 -10.54 4.32
N SER A 20 17.36 -10.05 3.79
CA SER A 20 16.82 -8.73 4.14
C SER A 20 15.49 -8.81 4.86
N ASP A 21 15.41 -8.19 6.04
CA ASP A 21 14.17 -7.98 6.79
C ASP A 21 13.40 -6.75 6.27
N THR A 22 13.44 -6.48 4.98
CA THR A 22 12.76 -5.34 4.37
C THR A 22 12.01 -5.77 3.12
N VAL A 23 10.77 -5.32 3.00
CA VAL A 23 9.94 -5.48 1.79
C VAL A 23 9.55 -4.13 1.21
N VAL A 24 9.19 -4.10 -0.06
CA VAL A 24 8.74 -2.89 -0.75
C VAL A 24 7.25 -3.02 -1.07
N GLY A 25 6.47 -2.04 -0.66
CA GLY A 25 5.10 -1.87 -1.12
C GLY A 25 4.89 -0.49 -1.70
N THR A 26 3.64 -0.08 -1.83
CA THR A 26 3.32 1.27 -2.34
C THR A 26 2.69 2.14 -1.27
N ILE A 27 2.55 3.42 -1.59
CA ILE A 27 1.75 4.35 -0.77
C ILE A 27 0.29 3.91 -0.63
N MET A 28 -0.18 2.97 -1.46
CA MET A 28 -1.54 2.41 -1.41
C MET A 28 -1.66 1.18 -0.51
N SER A 29 -0.55 0.57 -0.08
CA SER A 29 -0.56 -0.56 0.85
C SER A 29 -1.13 -0.14 2.20
N ASN A 30 -2.00 -0.98 2.76
CA ASN A 30 -2.72 -0.69 4.00
C ASN A 30 -1.77 -0.65 5.20
N GLU A 31 -2.00 0.29 6.13
CA GLU A 31 -1.16 0.44 7.32
C GLU A 31 -1.22 -0.79 8.23
N GLY A 32 -2.37 -1.46 8.32
CA GLY A 32 -2.50 -2.70 9.07
C GLY A 32 -1.54 -3.81 8.61
N VAL A 33 -1.22 -3.84 7.31
CA VAL A 33 -0.19 -4.76 6.78
C VAL A 33 1.21 -4.35 7.23
N VAL A 34 1.49 -3.05 7.23
CA VAL A 34 2.78 -2.51 7.70
C VAL A 34 2.99 -2.81 9.17
N GLU A 35 1.95 -2.59 9.99
CA GLU A 35 1.97 -2.92 11.42
C GLU A 35 2.19 -4.41 11.65
N ALA A 36 1.45 -5.28 10.93
CA ALA A 36 1.60 -6.73 11.04
C ALA A 36 3.00 -7.21 10.63
N LEU A 37 3.59 -6.64 9.59
CA LEU A 37 4.98 -6.93 9.19
C LEU A 37 5.98 -6.44 10.24
N SER A 38 5.75 -5.26 10.81
CA SER A 38 6.59 -4.69 11.87
C SER A 38 6.63 -5.59 13.11
N MET A 39 5.50 -6.22 13.49
CA MET A 39 5.44 -7.19 14.58
C MET A 39 6.33 -8.42 14.35
N LEU A 40 6.60 -8.76 13.07
CA LEU A 40 7.54 -9.81 12.69
C LEU A 40 9.00 -9.32 12.57
N GLY A 41 9.26 -8.05 12.89
CA GLY A 41 10.57 -7.42 12.68
C GLY A 41 10.92 -7.20 11.20
N ILE A 42 9.91 -7.06 10.35
CA ILE A 42 10.07 -6.80 8.92
C ILE A 42 9.77 -5.34 8.64
N ARG A 43 10.73 -4.63 8.06
CA ARG A 43 10.58 -3.23 7.66
C ARG A 43 9.82 -3.13 6.34
N PHE A 44 9.02 -2.09 6.23
CA PHE A 44 8.25 -1.78 5.03
C PHE A 44 8.74 -0.48 4.39
N LEU A 45 9.18 -0.56 3.13
CA LEU A 45 9.56 0.60 2.33
C LEU A 45 8.43 0.95 1.37
N ARG A 46 7.95 2.20 1.42
CA ARG A 46 6.89 2.68 0.54
C ARG A 46 7.46 3.30 -0.73
N ALA A 47 7.06 2.78 -1.88
CA ALA A 47 7.29 3.36 -3.19
C ALA A 47 6.03 4.10 -3.69
N ASP A 48 6.17 4.88 -4.75
CA ASP A 48 5.03 5.38 -5.51
C ASP A 48 4.24 4.24 -6.17
N VAL A 49 3.02 4.53 -6.60
CA VAL A 49 2.14 3.56 -7.29
C VAL A 49 2.69 3.20 -8.66
N GLY A 50 2.90 1.93 -8.89
CA GLY A 50 3.38 1.37 -10.15
C GLY A 50 4.58 0.43 -9.94
N ASP A 51 4.54 -0.71 -10.61
CA ASP A 51 5.54 -1.78 -10.55
C ASP A 51 6.98 -1.29 -10.79
N LYS A 52 7.15 -0.34 -11.71
CA LYS A 52 8.45 0.28 -12.00
C LYS A 52 9.07 1.00 -10.79
N PHE A 53 8.26 1.56 -9.90
CA PHE A 53 8.77 2.23 -8.71
C PHE A 53 9.16 1.21 -7.65
N ILE A 54 8.38 0.13 -7.50
CA ILE A 54 8.73 -1.00 -6.65
C ILE A 54 10.04 -1.62 -7.13
N SER A 55 10.14 -1.96 -8.42
CA SER A 55 11.35 -2.55 -9.01
C SER A 55 12.58 -1.65 -8.79
N ARG A 56 12.43 -0.33 -8.96
CA ARG A 56 13.51 0.64 -8.69
C ARG A 56 13.99 0.59 -7.23
N GLU A 57 13.05 0.59 -6.26
CA GLU A 57 13.42 0.54 -4.84
C GLU A 57 14.01 -0.82 -4.46
N LEU A 58 13.55 -1.92 -5.05
CA LEU A 58 14.14 -3.24 -4.87
C LEU A 58 15.60 -3.28 -5.34
N VAL A 59 15.87 -2.75 -6.54
CA VAL A 59 17.24 -2.70 -7.11
C VAL A 59 18.14 -1.78 -6.29
N LYS A 60 17.68 -0.56 -6.00
CA LYS A 60 18.44 0.47 -5.28
C LYS A 60 18.89 0.02 -3.89
N ASN A 61 18.08 -0.76 -3.21
CA ASN A 61 18.30 -1.18 -1.81
C ASN A 61 18.71 -2.65 -1.70
N ASP A 62 18.97 -3.32 -2.83
CA ASP A 62 19.27 -4.76 -2.91
C ASP A 62 18.26 -5.63 -2.18
N LEU A 63 16.98 -5.35 -2.40
CA LEU A 63 15.85 -6.07 -1.83
C LEU A 63 15.26 -7.06 -2.83
N ASN A 64 14.56 -8.08 -2.35
CA ASN A 64 14.06 -9.17 -3.18
C ASN A 64 12.54 -9.16 -3.37
N LEU A 65 11.76 -8.76 -2.36
CA LEU A 65 10.31 -8.90 -2.35
C LEU A 65 9.61 -7.55 -2.36
N GLY A 66 8.72 -7.35 -3.34
CA GLY A 66 7.85 -6.19 -3.38
C GLY A 66 6.48 -6.51 -3.96
N ALA A 67 5.46 -5.71 -3.58
CA ALA A 67 4.11 -5.92 -4.08
C ALA A 67 3.28 -4.63 -4.10
N GLU A 68 2.30 -4.61 -5.01
CA GLU A 68 1.18 -3.67 -4.99
C GLU A 68 -0.08 -4.32 -4.39
N PRO A 69 -0.96 -3.55 -3.74
CA PRO A 69 -2.26 -4.06 -3.29
C PRO A 69 -3.10 -4.68 -4.42
N SER A 70 -2.90 -4.22 -5.65
CA SER A 70 -3.54 -4.74 -6.88
C SER A 70 -3.20 -6.20 -7.19
N GLY A 71 -2.15 -6.77 -6.56
CA GLY A 71 -1.71 -8.15 -6.78
C GLY A 71 -0.50 -8.28 -7.71
N HIS A 72 0.14 -7.18 -8.07
CA HIS A 72 1.42 -7.22 -8.78
C HIS A 72 2.53 -7.54 -7.79
N ILE A 73 3.16 -8.72 -7.91
CA ILE A 73 4.17 -9.23 -6.98
C ILE A 73 5.49 -9.40 -7.72
N ILE A 74 6.56 -8.82 -7.17
CA ILE A 74 7.93 -8.93 -7.69
C ILE A 74 8.77 -9.70 -6.68
N GLN A 75 9.38 -10.79 -7.14
CA GLN A 75 10.38 -11.57 -6.40
C GLN A 75 11.64 -11.66 -7.25
N ARG A 76 12.60 -10.76 -7.00
CA ARG A 76 13.79 -10.57 -7.84
C ARG A 76 14.67 -11.81 -7.97
N GLU A 77 14.63 -12.73 -7.01
CA GLU A 77 15.38 -13.99 -7.12
C GLU A 77 14.88 -14.88 -8.27
N PHE A 78 13.65 -14.67 -8.75
CA PHE A 78 13.04 -15.43 -9.84
C PHE A 78 12.82 -14.61 -11.10
N SER A 79 12.46 -13.31 -10.95
CA SER A 79 12.15 -12.41 -12.06
C SER A 79 12.32 -10.95 -11.65
N GLU A 80 12.90 -10.12 -12.51
CA GLU A 80 13.03 -8.68 -12.28
C GLU A 80 11.71 -7.91 -12.40
N SER A 81 10.69 -8.54 -12.99
CA SER A 81 9.32 -8.02 -13.12
C SER A 81 8.33 -8.92 -12.40
N GLY A 82 7.12 -8.40 -12.17
CA GLY A 82 6.03 -9.20 -11.62
C GLY A 82 5.67 -10.38 -12.54
N ASP A 83 5.52 -11.57 -11.95
CA ASP A 83 5.09 -12.78 -12.63
C ASP A 83 4.02 -13.47 -11.80
N ALA A 84 2.82 -13.62 -12.38
CA ALA A 84 1.67 -14.18 -11.69
C ALA A 84 1.83 -15.68 -11.39
N ASN A 85 2.52 -16.44 -12.25
CA ASN A 85 2.75 -17.86 -12.03
C ASN A 85 3.76 -18.10 -10.90
N ILE A 86 4.85 -17.31 -10.89
CA ILE A 86 5.81 -17.31 -9.78
C ILE A 86 5.12 -16.93 -8.48
N ALA A 87 4.35 -15.83 -8.49
CA ALA A 87 3.62 -15.37 -7.31
C ALA A 87 2.66 -16.44 -6.78
N LEU A 88 1.90 -17.11 -7.67
CA LEU A 88 0.99 -18.20 -7.30
C LEU A 88 1.74 -19.36 -6.65
N ILE A 89 2.75 -19.92 -7.32
CA ILE A 89 3.50 -21.08 -6.85
C ILE A 89 4.18 -20.76 -5.51
N GLN A 90 4.83 -19.60 -5.41
CA GLN A 90 5.50 -19.19 -4.19
C GLN A 90 4.53 -18.95 -3.03
N THR A 91 3.34 -18.40 -3.30
CA THR A 91 2.30 -18.21 -2.28
C THR A 91 1.78 -19.56 -1.76
N LEU A 92 1.47 -20.50 -2.65
CA LEU A 92 1.02 -21.85 -2.25
C LEU A 92 2.10 -22.58 -1.45
N SER A 93 3.36 -22.53 -1.88
CA SER A 93 4.50 -23.07 -1.12
C SER A 93 4.63 -22.43 0.25
N ALA A 94 4.49 -21.11 0.33
CA ALA A 94 4.58 -20.37 1.60
C ALA A 94 3.46 -20.77 2.57
N LEU A 95 2.22 -20.90 2.10
CA LEU A 95 1.10 -21.34 2.92
C LEU A 95 1.31 -22.77 3.45
N GLN A 96 1.85 -23.66 2.61
CA GLN A 96 2.19 -25.03 3.01
C GLN A 96 3.34 -25.05 4.04
N GLU A 97 4.43 -24.31 3.80
CA GLU A 97 5.58 -24.22 4.71
C GLU A 97 5.20 -23.61 6.06
N LEU A 98 4.25 -22.68 6.08
CA LEU A 98 3.75 -22.02 7.30
C LEU A 98 2.61 -22.81 7.99
N ASP A 99 2.16 -23.93 7.41
CA ASP A 99 1.00 -24.70 7.85
C ASP A 99 -0.23 -23.80 8.14
N THR A 100 -0.59 -22.99 7.16
CA THR A 100 -1.65 -21.96 7.31
C THR A 100 -2.46 -21.79 6.02
N THR A 101 -3.56 -21.09 6.11
CA THR A 101 -4.43 -20.72 4.99
C THR A 101 -4.42 -19.21 4.74
N ILE A 102 -4.84 -18.78 3.55
CA ILE A 102 -4.97 -17.35 3.25
C ILE A 102 -6.01 -16.66 4.15
N SER A 103 -7.02 -17.38 4.60
CA SER A 103 -8.02 -16.86 5.54
C SER A 103 -7.42 -16.60 6.92
N GLU A 104 -6.56 -17.48 7.41
CA GLU A 104 -5.84 -17.29 8.67
C GLU A 104 -4.82 -16.16 8.57
N ILE A 105 -4.15 -16.02 7.42
CA ILE A 105 -3.27 -14.87 7.14
C ILE A 105 -4.05 -13.57 7.25
N LYS A 106 -5.23 -13.48 6.62
CA LYS A 106 -6.09 -12.29 6.70
C LYS A 106 -6.48 -11.93 8.13
N ASN A 107 -6.71 -12.92 8.97
CA ASN A 107 -7.06 -12.71 10.38
C ASN A 107 -5.88 -12.20 11.24
N LYS A 108 -4.64 -12.29 10.73
CA LYS A 108 -3.44 -11.73 11.37
C LYS A 108 -3.21 -10.25 11.04
N ILE A 109 -3.96 -9.71 10.10
CA ILE A 109 -3.81 -8.34 9.60
C ILE A 109 -5.04 -7.55 10.03
N GLU A 110 -4.85 -6.55 10.88
CA GLU A 110 -5.91 -5.62 11.25
C GLU A 110 -5.99 -4.49 10.21
N TYR A 111 -6.75 -4.74 9.14
CA TYR A 111 -6.91 -3.76 8.07
C TYR A 111 -7.55 -2.47 8.55
N LYS A 112 -6.88 -1.36 8.32
CA LYS A 112 -7.46 -0.03 8.59
C LYS A 112 -8.52 0.32 7.54
N PRO A 113 -9.60 0.99 7.93
CA PRO A 113 -10.60 1.51 7.01
C PRO A 113 -9.99 2.39 5.91
N LEU A 114 -10.11 1.96 4.66
CA LEU A 114 -9.57 2.63 3.49
C LEU A 114 -10.69 3.10 2.57
N GLY A 115 -10.70 4.38 2.23
CA GLY A 115 -11.62 5.00 1.28
C GLY A 115 -10.89 5.56 0.06
N LEU A 116 -11.37 5.19 -1.12
CA LEU A 116 -10.90 5.73 -2.39
C LEU A 116 -12.06 6.46 -3.06
N LYS A 117 -11.87 7.73 -3.40
CA LYS A 117 -12.88 8.53 -4.08
C LYS A 117 -12.28 9.24 -5.29
N ASN A 118 -12.99 9.17 -6.41
CA ASN A 118 -12.64 9.89 -7.63
C ASN A 118 -13.65 11.03 -7.82
N PHE A 119 -13.16 12.25 -8.00
CA PHE A 119 -13.96 13.43 -8.25
C PHE A 119 -13.80 13.85 -9.71
N ASN A 120 -14.92 13.91 -10.44
CA ASN A 120 -14.95 14.51 -11.78
C ASN A 120 -15.00 16.02 -11.60
N VAL A 121 -14.02 16.73 -12.11
CA VAL A 121 -13.88 18.17 -11.95
C VAL A 121 -13.57 18.83 -13.28
N SER A 122 -13.95 20.10 -13.43
CA SER A 122 -13.61 20.90 -14.60
C SER A 122 -12.13 21.33 -14.58
N ASP A 123 -11.61 21.60 -13.38
CA ASP A 123 -10.23 22.01 -13.17
C ASP A 123 -9.52 21.05 -12.17
N VAL A 124 -8.58 20.27 -12.69
CA VAL A 124 -7.77 19.35 -11.90
C VAL A 124 -6.58 20.02 -11.24
N GLU A 125 -6.20 21.23 -11.70
CA GLU A 125 -5.05 21.96 -11.17
C GLU A 125 -5.34 22.61 -9.80
N ILE A 126 -6.61 22.60 -9.37
CA ILE A 126 -7.00 23.06 -8.02
C ILE A 126 -6.16 22.39 -6.92
N VAL A 127 -5.75 21.13 -7.10
CA VAL A 127 -4.93 20.40 -6.12
C VAL A 127 -3.52 20.95 -5.96
N GLU A 128 -3.06 21.77 -6.91
CA GLU A 128 -1.75 22.44 -6.89
C GLU A 128 -1.84 23.89 -6.36
N SER A 129 -3.06 24.39 -6.10
CA SER A 129 -3.24 25.73 -5.52
C SER A 129 -2.76 25.78 -4.07
N GLU A 130 -2.17 26.88 -3.68
CA GLU A 130 -1.68 27.12 -2.30
C GLU A 130 -2.79 26.87 -1.27
N ASN A 131 -3.98 27.44 -1.51
CA ASN A 131 -5.14 27.30 -0.61
C ASN A 131 -5.57 25.84 -0.42
N PHE A 132 -5.53 25.02 -1.49
CA PHE A 132 -5.88 23.62 -1.41
C PHE A 132 -4.81 22.84 -0.63
N ILE A 133 -3.54 23.08 -0.94
CA ILE A 133 -2.41 22.43 -0.26
C ILE A 133 -2.46 22.74 1.24
N GLU A 134 -2.63 24.01 1.62
CA GLU A 134 -2.76 24.40 3.02
C GLU A 134 -3.95 23.74 3.73
N SER A 135 -5.08 23.62 3.03
CA SER A 135 -6.27 22.95 3.56
C SER A 135 -6.05 21.47 3.80
N ILE A 136 -5.36 20.77 2.88
CA ILE A 136 -4.99 19.36 3.06
C ILE A 136 -3.97 19.19 4.19
N GLU A 137 -2.98 20.05 4.29
CA GLU A 137 -2.02 20.00 5.40
C GLU A 137 -2.68 20.26 6.75
N LYS A 138 -3.69 21.15 6.81
CA LYS A 138 -4.51 21.35 8.00
C LYS A 138 -5.34 20.13 8.36
N LEU A 139 -5.90 19.42 7.34
CA LEU A 139 -6.57 18.14 7.56
C LEU A 139 -5.63 17.11 8.14
N LYS A 140 -4.43 16.94 7.58
CA LYS A 140 -3.42 16.01 8.10
C LYS A 140 -3.03 16.31 9.55
N LYS A 141 -2.89 17.58 9.90
CA LYS A 141 -2.62 18.00 11.29
C LYS A 141 -3.77 17.68 12.25
N ASN A 142 -5.01 17.79 11.79
CA ASN A 142 -6.19 17.49 12.59
C ASN A 142 -6.46 15.98 12.75
N TYR A 143 -5.87 15.16 11.87
CA TYR A 143 -6.01 13.72 11.84
C TYR A 143 -4.62 13.07 11.67
N PRO A 144 -3.76 13.14 12.70
CA PRO A 144 -2.36 12.75 12.59
C PRO A 144 -2.17 11.25 12.31
N GLU A 145 -3.12 10.41 12.73
CA GLU A 145 -3.09 8.96 12.48
C GLU A 145 -3.69 8.58 11.12
N ALA A 146 -4.37 9.52 10.46
CA ALA A 146 -4.95 9.25 9.16
C ALA A 146 -3.93 9.48 8.03
N ARG A 147 -3.93 8.56 7.06
CA ARG A 147 -3.17 8.72 5.83
C ARG A 147 -4.07 9.35 4.76
N ILE A 148 -3.70 10.55 4.34
CA ILE A 148 -4.47 11.33 3.37
C ILE A 148 -3.59 11.61 2.15
N SER A 149 -4.05 11.18 0.97
CA SER A 149 -3.44 11.46 -0.32
C SER A 149 -4.49 11.99 -1.29
N VAL A 150 -4.25 13.17 -1.84
CA VAL A 150 -5.10 13.76 -2.88
C VAL A 150 -4.22 14.16 -4.06
N ARG A 151 -4.57 13.67 -5.24
CA ARG A 151 -3.76 13.92 -6.45
C ARG A 151 -4.61 13.95 -7.71
N LYS A 152 -4.14 14.62 -8.74
CA LYS A 152 -4.72 14.53 -10.07
C LYS A 152 -4.45 13.14 -10.70
N SER A 153 -5.39 12.67 -11.52
CA SER A 153 -5.19 11.48 -12.34
C SER A 153 -4.25 11.81 -13.50
N GLY A 154 -3.31 10.90 -13.79
CA GLY A 154 -2.38 11.09 -14.91
C GLY A 154 -3.01 10.92 -16.31
N THR A 155 -4.21 10.31 -16.40
CA THR A 155 -4.83 9.92 -17.66
C THR A 155 -6.24 10.47 -17.86
N GLU A 156 -6.88 10.96 -16.81
CA GLU A 156 -8.28 11.41 -16.81
C GLU A 156 -8.41 12.77 -16.10
N ARG A 157 -9.43 13.54 -16.46
CA ARG A 157 -9.79 14.79 -15.75
C ARG A 157 -10.49 14.47 -14.42
N LYS A 158 -9.74 13.89 -13.48
CA LYS A 158 -10.24 13.47 -12.17
C LYS A 158 -9.21 13.77 -11.08
N ILE A 159 -9.70 14.10 -9.93
CA ILE A 159 -8.93 14.13 -8.69
C ILE A 159 -9.19 12.82 -7.96
N ARG A 160 -8.12 12.16 -7.52
CA ARG A 160 -8.18 10.92 -6.75
C ARG A 160 -7.81 11.22 -5.31
N ALA A 161 -8.71 10.92 -4.39
CA ALA A 161 -8.46 10.98 -2.96
C ALA A 161 -8.40 9.56 -2.38
N MET A 162 -7.41 9.33 -1.54
CA MET A 162 -7.25 8.16 -0.69
C MET A 162 -7.22 8.63 0.75
N VAL A 163 -8.05 8.03 1.59
CA VAL A 163 -8.06 8.24 3.03
C VAL A 163 -8.05 6.88 3.71
N GLU A 164 -7.10 6.69 4.60
CA GLU A 164 -7.04 5.57 5.51
C GLU A 164 -7.06 6.12 6.93
N ALA A 165 -7.86 5.55 7.81
CA ALA A 165 -8.05 6.06 9.17
C ALA A 165 -8.35 4.93 10.16
N GLU A 166 -8.31 5.21 11.45
CA GLU A 166 -8.57 4.21 12.50
C GLU A 166 -10.02 3.71 12.52
N THR A 167 -10.97 4.54 12.07
CA THR A 167 -12.40 4.18 12.05
C THR A 167 -13.07 4.56 10.73
N GLU A 168 -14.11 3.80 10.36
CA GLU A 168 -14.98 4.10 9.22
C GLU A 168 -15.54 5.53 9.29
N LYS A 169 -15.99 5.94 10.48
CA LYS A 169 -16.57 7.27 10.72
C LYS A 169 -15.56 8.39 10.46
N GLU A 170 -14.33 8.20 10.90
CA GLU A 170 -13.24 9.17 10.68
C GLU A 170 -12.89 9.26 9.20
N LYS A 171 -12.67 8.12 8.55
CA LYS A 171 -12.43 8.03 7.11
C LYS A 171 -13.50 8.78 6.30
N ASP A 172 -14.79 8.52 6.58
CA ASP A 172 -15.90 9.15 5.89
C ASP A 172 -15.97 10.66 6.15
N SER A 173 -15.67 11.09 7.38
CA SER A 173 -15.61 12.51 7.74
C SER A 173 -14.53 13.24 6.96
N ILE A 174 -13.34 12.65 6.85
CA ILE A 174 -12.22 13.23 6.10
C ILE A 174 -12.54 13.30 4.61
N LEU A 175 -13.10 12.23 4.02
CA LEU A 175 -13.51 12.21 2.62
C LEU A 175 -14.54 13.31 2.29
N LYS A 176 -15.51 13.53 3.16
CA LYS A 176 -16.50 14.62 2.99
C LYS A 176 -15.84 16.01 3.04
N LYS A 177 -14.85 16.21 3.91
CA LYS A 177 -14.10 17.47 3.97
C LYS A 177 -13.28 17.70 2.70
N ILE A 178 -12.62 16.65 2.20
CA ILE A 178 -11.89 16.73 0.92
C ILE A 178 -12.85 17.07 -0.22
N GLU A 179 -14.02 16.43 -0.26
CA GLU A 179 -15.06 16.71 -1.26
C GLU A 179 -15.46 18.19 -1.25
N SER A 180 -15.69 18.78 -0.07
CA SER A 180 -16.04 20.19 0.05
C SER A 180 -14.92 21.19 -0.30
N LEU A 181 -13.68 20.74 -0.43
CA LEU A 181 -12.57 21.54 -0.93
C LEU A 181 -12.45 21.50 -2.46
N ILE A 182 -13.04 20.49 -3.09
CA ILE A 182 -12.96 20.24 -4.53
C ILE A 182 -14.20 20.77 -5.26
N THR A 183 -15.36 20.76 -4.60
CA THR A 183 -16.66 21.20 -5.14
C THR A 183 -16.99 22.62 -4.72
#